data_e98d2a8fd08db4362e06f300a599bb9c
#
_entry.id   e98d2a8fd08db4362e06f300a599bb9c
#
_cell.length_a   1.000
_cell.length_b   1.000
_cell.length_c   1.000
_cell.angle_alpha   90.00
_cell.angle_beta   90.00
_cell.angle_gamma   90.00
#
_symmetry.space_group_name_H-M   'P 1'
#
loop_
_entity.id
_entity.type
_entity.pdbx_description
1 polymer ?
#
loop_
_entity_poly.entity_id
_entity_poly.type
_entity_poly.pdbx_seq_one_letter_code
_entity_poly.pdbx_strand_id
1 'polypeptide(L)'
;DLGNGDTTEYKTPVYVSTSMISTAIQLSVGNDHACALLADRTIKCWGNGDTGKMGNGTSTTTNSSPVLVSDISTAIQVSVGISHACALLNDGTIKCWGVNSNGQLGNGTTSASEATPVSVSGLGASAVHVSTGDTFTCATLNTGAIQCWGYGANDKLGDAASTASSTTPLTVTTITAAKQ
;
A
#
# COMPACT_ATOMS: atom_id res chain seq x y z
N ASP A 1 0.87 3.75 17.90
CA ASP A 1 0.92 5.21 17.68
C ASP A 1 -0.33 5.68 16.95
N LEU A 2 -1.04 6.65 17.50
CA LEU A 2 -2.33 7.13 16.98
C LEU A 2 -2.22 8.36 16.07
N GLY A 3 -0.99 8.82 15.79
CA GLY A 3 -0.75 9.99 14.91
C GLY A 3 -1.05 11.34 15.58
N ASN A 4 -1.21 11.37 16.89
CA ASN A 4 -1.56 12.55 17.68
C ASN A 4 -0.33 13.32 18.21
N GLY A 5 0.86 12.86 17.89
CA GLY A 5 2.14 13.49 18.28
C GLY A 5 2.78 12.89 19.53
N ASP A 6 2.16 11.88 20.16
CA ASP A 6 2.73 11.16 21.30
C ASP A 6 2.63 9.64 21.16
N THR A 7 3.19 8.91 22.11
CA THR A 7 3.22 7.44 22.13
C THR A 7 2.37 6.85 23.27
N THR A 8 1.55 7.66 23.90
CA THR A 8 0.67 7.26 25.01
C THR A 8 -0.39 6.29 24.51
N GLU A 9 -0.72 5.29 25.31
CA GLU A 9 -1.86 4.41 25.07
C GLU A 9 -3.17 5.10 25.48
N TYR A 10 -4.13 5.18 24.54
CA TYR A 10 -5.45 5.75 24.78
C TYR A 10 -6.52 4.68 24.66
N LYS A 11 -7.45 4.65 25.63
CA LYS A 11 -8.63 3.76 25.64
C LYS A 11 -9.88 4.42 25.04
N THR A 12 -9.79 5.68 24.72
CA THR A 12 -10.84 6.48 24.04
C THR A 12 -10.30 7.05 22.75
N PRO A 13 -11.14 7.31 21.73
CA PRO A 13 -10.69 7.93 20.50
C PRO A 13 -10.04 9.30 20.77
N VAL A 14 -8.89 9.53 20.11
CA VAL A 14 -8.18 10.82 20.11
C VAL A 14 -8.03 11.31 18.69
N TYR A 15 -7.93 12.64 18.55
CA TYR A 15 -7.68 13.23 17.24
C TYR A 15 -6.25 12.95 16.78
N VAL A 16 -6.09 12.48 15.56
CA VAL A 16 -4.81 12.56 14.84
C VAL A 16 -4.47 14.04 14.69
N SER A 17 -3.17 14.39 14.64
CA SER A 17 -2.71 15.78 14.55
C SER A 17 -3.44 16.53 13.41
N THR A 18 -4.50 17.27 13.77
CA THR A 18 -5.48 17.83 12.83
C THR A 18 -4.87 18.85 11.88
N SER A 19 -3.83 19.56 12.30
CA SER A 19 -3.09 20.48 11.43
C SER A 19 -2.36 19.78 10.26
N MET A 20 -2.15 18.47 10.36
CA MET A 20 -1.40 17.70 9.36
C MET A 20 -2.28 16.90 8.39
N ILE A 21 -3.52 16.56 8.79
CA ILE A 21 -4.43 15.73 7.97
C ILE A 21 -5.85 16.29 7.88
N SER A 22 -6.03 17.61 8.07
CA SER A 22 -7.36 18.25 8.08
C SER A 22 -8.16 18.07 6.79
N THR A 23 -7.51 17.69 5.69
CA THR A 23 -8.12 17.45 4.38
C THR A 23 -8.15 15.96 3.99
N ALA A 24 -8.07 15.06 4.97
CA ALA A 24 -8.12 13.62 4.70
C ALA A 24 -9.45 13.20 4.09
N ILE A 25 -9.41 12.48 2.97
CA ILE A 25 -10.57 11.97 2.23
C ILE A 25 -10.64 10.44 2.25
N GLN A 26 -9.55 9.76 2.62
CA GLN A 26 -9.51 8.31 2.81
C GLN A 26 -8.50 7.98 3.92
N LEU A 27 -8.81 6.94 4.70
CA LEU A 27 -7.92 6.35 5.70
C LEU A 27 -7.76 4.86 5.39
N SER A 28 -6.55 4.35 5.53
CA SER A 28 -6.25 2.92 5.49
C SER A 28 -5.30 2.57 6.63
N VAL A 29 -5.60 1.48 7.35
CA VAL A 29 -4.89 1.08 8.58
C VAL A 29 -4.37 -0.34 8.42
N GLY A 30 -3.09 -0.53 8.70
CA GLY A 30 -2.43 -1.83 8.77
C GLY A 30 -2.33 -2.35 10.21
N ASN A 31 -1.36 -3.22 10.46
CA ASN A 31 -1.15 -3.79 11.78
C ASN A 31 -0.59 -2.77 12.79
N ASP A 32 0.37 -1.98 12.38
CA ASP A 32 1.12 -1.07 13.27
C ASP A 32 1.39 0.32 12.66
N HIS A 33 0.81 0.60 11.50
CA HIS A 33 0.89 1.88 10.82
C HIS A 33 -0.39 2.21 10.07
N ALA A 34 -0.59 3.47 9.77
CA ALA A 34 -1.76 3.98 9.06
C ALA A 34 -1.35 5.05 8.04
N CYS A 35 -2.13 5.18 6.97
CA CYS A 35 -1.95 6.21 5.96
C CYS A 35 -3.27 6.89 5.62
N ALA A 36 -3.23 8.20 5.42
CA ALA A 36 -4.34 9.02 4.96
C ALA A 36 -4.04 9.62 3.59
N LEU A 37 -4.99 9.49 2.66
CA LEU A 37 -5.03 10.23 1.41
C LEU A 37 -5.69 11.59 1.67
N LEU A 38 -5.04 12.66 1.23
CA LEU A 38 -5.51 14.02 1.40
C LEU A 38 -6.21 14.53 0.12
N ALA A 39 -7.00 15.58 0.25
CA ALA A 39 -7.73 16.19 -0.87
C ALA A 39 -6.80 16.76 -1.96
N ASP A 40 -5.57 17.12 -1.62
CA ASP A 40 -4.53 17.56 -2.55
C ASP A 40 -3.83 16.39 -3.27
N ARG A 41 -4.33 15.16 -3.11
CA ARG A 41 -3.80 13.94 -3.72
C ARG A 41 -2.43 13.47 -3.19
N THR A 42 -1.96 14.05 -2.10
CA THR A 42 -0.80 13.55 -1.36
C THR A 42 -1.22 12.51 -0.32
N ILE A 43 -0.26 11.75 0.20
CA ILE A 43 -0.49 10.74 1.24
C ILE A 43 0.41 11.06 2.43
N LYS A 44 -0.13 10.91 3.64
CA LYS A 44 0.64 10.94 4.89
C LYS A 44 0.44 9.65 5.66
N CYS A 45 1.54 9.12 6.22
CA CYS A 45 1.54 7.91 7.03
C CYS A 45 2.10 8.18 8.42
N TRP A 46 1.72 7.36 9.42
CA TRP A 46 2.20 7.40 10.79
C TRP A 46 2.16 6.02 11.43
N GLY A 47 2.80 5.88 12.59
CA GLY A 47 2.94 4.63 13.31
C GLY A 47 4.36 4.08 13.21
N ASN A 48 4.52 2.76 13.19
CA ASN A 48 5.80 2.10 13.04
C ASN A 48 6.34 2.28 11.62
N GLY A 49 7.49 2.92 11.48
CA GLY A 49 8.14 3.21 10.19
C GLY A 49 9.35 2.33 9.88
N ASP A 50 9.62 1.30 10.71
CA ASP A 50 10.68 0.34 10.39
C ASP A 50 10.39 -0.31 9.01
N THR A 51 11.45 -0.76 8.35
CA THR A 51 11.33 -1.34 7.00
C THR A 51 10.68 -0.42 5.94
N GLY A 52 10.74 0.91 6.15
CA GLY A 52 10.31 1.89 5.15
C GLY A 52 8.80 2.05 5.00
N LYS A 53 7.98 1.60 5.95
CA LYS A 53 6.50 1.64 5.89
C LYS A 53 5.93 3.04 5.73
N MET A 54 6.69 4.08 6.11
CA MET A 54 6.26 5.48 5.94
C MET A 54 6.39 6.01 4.52
N GLY A 55 7.19 5.38 3.65
CA GLY A 55 7.38 5.81 2.27
C GLY A 55 8.06 7.18 2.11
N ASN A 56 8.70 7.70 3.16
CA ASN A 56 9.29 9.04 3.21
C ASN A 56 10.82 9.07 3.02
N GLY A 57 11.39 7.93 2.58
CA GLY A 57 12.84 7.77 2.39
C GLY A 57 13.61 7.35 3.65
N THR A 58 12.91 7.10 4.77
CA THR A 58 13.54 6.69 6.02
C THR A 58 12.96 5.37 6.54
N SER A 59 13.67 4.72 7.45
CA SER A 59 13.24 3.49 8.15
C SER A 59 13.31 3.73 9.67
N THR A 60 12.65 4.78 10.14
CA THR A 60 12.55 5.13 11.56
C THR A 60 11.50 4.27 12.26
N THR A 61 11.77 3.84 13.49
CA THR A 61 10.91 2.90 14.22
C THR A 61 9.59 3.49 14.71
N THR A 62 9.52 4.81 14.90
CA THR A 62 8.32 5.46 15.45
C THR A 62 8.07 6.80 14.77
N ASN A 63 6.86 6.98 14.27
CA ASN A 63 6.35 8.24 13.73
C ASN A 63 5.01 8.53 14.42
N SER A 64 5.07 9.21 15.55
CA SER A 64 3.88 9.58 16.33
C SER A 64 3.04 10.67 15.66
N SER A 65 3.59 11.34 14.65
CA SER A 65 2.92 12.34 13.81
C SER A 65 2.92 11.93 12.35
N PRO A 66 1.88 12.28 11.57
CA PRO A 66 1.81 11.99 10.14
C PRO A 66 2.96 12.61 9.34
N VAL A 67 3.70 11.78 8.59
CA VAL A 67 4.79 12.19 7.69
C VAL A 67 4.37 12.02 6.23
N LEU A 68 4.84 12.91 5.35
CA LEU A 68 4.53 12.89 3.93
C LEU A 68 5.20 11.71 3.24
N VAL A 69 4.45 10.96 2.43
CA VAL A 69 4.99 9.95 1.50
C VAL A 69 5.67 10.67 0.33
N SER A 70 6.90 10.24 -0.01
CA SER A 70 7.67 10.85 -1.08
C SER A 70 7.08 10.54 -2.46
N ASP A 71 7.27 11.44 -3.42
CA ASP A 71 7.00 11.24 -4.85
C ASP A 71 5.57 10.77 -5.20
N ILE A 72 4.58 11.14 -4.36
CA ILE A 72 3.16 10.93 -4.61
C ILE A 72 2.40 12.25 -4.49
N SER A 73 1.79 12.68 -5.61
CA SER A 73 1.00 13.92 -5.70
C SER A 73 -0.29 13.76 -6.52
N THR A 74 -0.57 12.56 -7.01
CA THR A 74 -1.72 12.27 -7.89
C THR A 74 -2.52 11.06 -7.42
N ALA A 75 -2.39 10.69 -6.14
CA ALA A 75 -3.07 9.53 -5.59
C ALA A 75 -4.60 9.72 -5.59
N ILE A 76 -5.32 8.63 -5.89
CA ILE A 76 -6.78 8.54 -5.80
C ILE A 76 -7.23 7.47 -4.81
N GLN A 77 -6.31 6.59 -4.38
CA GLN A 77 -6.56 5.58 -3.38
C GLN A 77 -5.26 5.25 -2.64
N VAL A 78 -5.36 4.89 -1.36
CA VAL A 78 -4.29 4.28 -0.57
C VAL A 78 -4.79 2.98 0.07
N SER A 79 -3.94 1.96 0.07
CA SER A 79 -4.21 0.67 0.75
C SER A 79 -2.99 0.27 1.57
N VAL A 80 -3.21 -0.13 2.82
CA VAL A 80 -2.16 -0.45 3.80
C VAL A 80 -2.31 -1.91 4.25
N GLY A 81 -1.26 -2.70 4.06
CA GLY A 81 -1.15 -4.08 4.52
C GLY A 81 -0.48 -4.18 5.90
N ILE A 82 0.04 -5.37 6.26
CA ILE A 82 0.77 -5.54 7.53
C ILE A 82 2.09 -4.76 7.51
N SER A 83 2.85 -4.83 6.43
CA SER A 83 4.22 -4.31 6.38
C SER A 83 4.57 -3.55 5.09
N HIS A 84 3.58 -3.28 4.25
CA HIS A 84 3.72 -2.50 3.02
C HIS A 84 2.45 -1.71 2.76
N ALA A 85 2.55 -0.72 1.89
CA ALA A 85 1.42 0.07 1.45
C ALA A 85 1.51 0.35 -0.05
N CYS A 86 0.37 0.60 -0.68
CA CYS A 86 0.26 0.94 -2.10
C CYS A 86 -0.67 2.12 -2.31
N ALA A 87 -0.36 2.94 -3.30
CA ALA A 87 -1.19 4.02 -3.80
C ALA A 87 -1.57 3.76 -5.26
N LEU A 88 -2.84 3.90 -5.58
CA LEU A 88 -3.33 4.01 -6.95
C LEU A 88 -3.29 5.49 -7.36
N LEU A 89 -2.67 5.78 -8.50
CA LEU A 89 -2.57 7.12 -9.05
C LEU A 89 -3.67 7.38 -10.09
N ASN A 90 -3.93 8.64 -10.39
CA ASN A 90 -5.01 9.06 -11.29
C ASN A 90 -4.82 8.62 -12.76
N ASP A 91 -3.60 8.24 -13.15
CA ASP A 91 -3.28 7.69 -14.46
C ASP A 91 -3.47 6.16 -14.55
N GLY A 92 -3.91 5.52 -13.45
CA GLY A 92 -4.10 4.08 -13.34
C GLY A 92 -2.82 3.30 -13.04
N THR A 93 -1.70 3.96 -12.76
CA THR A 93 -0.49 3.31 -12.25
C THR A 93 -0.56 3.10 -10.74
N ILE A 94 0.23 2.15 -10.23
CA ILE A 94 0.32 1.84 -8.80
C ILE A 94 1.76 2.03 -8.34
N LYS A 95 1.95 2.67 -7.20
CA LYS A 95 3.21 2.72 -6.47
C LYS A 95 3.07 2.08 -5.11
N CYS A 96 4.06 1.26 -4.70
CA CYS A 96 4.07 0.57 -3.42
C CYS A 96 5.38 0.84 -2.67
N TRP A 97 5.37 0.72 -1.33
CA TRP A 97 6.53 0.91 -0.46
C TRP A 97 6.42 0.03 0.79
N GLY A 98 7.54 -0.11 1.54
CA GLY A 98 7.65 -0.98 2.70
C GLY A 98 8.36 -2.29 2.38
N VAL A 99 8.03 -3.38 3.07
CA VAL A 99 8.66 -4.70 2.90
C VAL A 99 8.42 -5.26 1.49
N ASN A 100 9.48 -5.89 0.92
CA ASN A 100 9.44 -6.49 -0.41
C ASN A 100 10.09 -7.88 -0.49
N SER A 101 10.26 -8.56 0.62
CA SER A 101 10.94 -9.86 0.70
C SER A 101 10.24 -10.97 -0.10
N ASN A 102 8.96 -10.82 -0.38
CA ASN A 102 8.15 -11.74 -1.19
C ASN A 102 7.75 -11.16 -2.56
N GLY A 103 8.27 -9.98 -2.93
CA GLY A 103 7.88 -9.29 -4.17
C GLY A 103 6.53 -8.57 -4.07
N GLN A 104 6.02 -8.31 -2.85
CA GLN A 104 4.70 -7.69 -2.63
C GLN A 104 4.57 -6.26 -3.14
N LEU A 105 5.68 -5.58 -3.48
CA LEU A 105 5.67 -4.28 -4.13
C LEU A 105 5.46 -4.35 -5.65
N GLY A 106 5.64 -5.53 -6.28
CA GLY A 106 5.32 -5.75 -7.69
C GLY A 106 6.26 -5.04 -8.68
N ASN A 107 7.45 -4.63 -8.26
CA ASN A 107 8.39 -3.84 -9.07
C ASN A 107 9.37 -4.70 -9.90
N GLY A 108 9.15 -6.03 -9.95
CA GLY A 108 10.01 -6.99 -10.67
C GLY A 108 11.19 -7.52 -9.86
N THR A 109 11.36 -7.08 -8.62
CA THR A 109 12.49 -7.48 -7.75
C THR A 109 12.01 -7.93 -6.38
N THR A 110 12.92 -8.57 -5.62
CA THR A 110 12.80 -8.72 -4.18
C THR A 110 13.89 -7.91 -3.50
N SER A 111 13.55 -7.26 -2.40
CA SER A 111 14.48 -6.56 -1.50
C SER A 111 14.00 -6.74 -0.07
N ALA A 112 14.81 -6.38 0.93
CA ALA A 112 14.34 -6.40 2.31
C ALA A 112 13.17 -5.40 2.49
N SER A 113 13.32 -4.20 1.94
CA SER A 113 12.29 -3.15 1.95
C SER A 113 12.66 -2.00 1.00
N GLU A 114 11.65 -1.19 0.66
CA GLU A 114 11.80 0.08 -0.07
C GLU A 114 11.21 1.20 0.78
N ALA A 115 12.06 2.14 1.19
CA ALA A 115 11.63 3.27 2.02
C ALA A 115 10.99 4.41 1.21
N THR A 116 11.06 4.35 -0.12
CA THR A 116 10.39 5.26 -1.06
C THR A 116 9.46 4.48 -1.97
N PRO A 117 8.35 5.10 -2.45
CA PRO A 117 7.44 4.44 -3.37
C PRO A 117 8.10 3.99 -4.67
N VAL A 118 7.96 2.69 -5.01
CA VAL A 118 8.40 2.10 -6.29
C VAL A 118 7.20 1.76 -7.16
N SER A 119 7.35 1.90 -8.49
CA SER A 119 6.27 1.62 -9.43
C SER A 119 6.06 0.10 -9.60
N VAL A 120 4.81 -0.33 -9.60
CA VAL A 120 4.42 -1.68 -10.02
C VAL A 120 4.71 -1.82 -11.51
N SER A 121 5.36 -2.92 -11.89
CA SER A 121 5.71 -3.23 -13.28
C SER A 121 4.86 -4.37 -13.83
N GLY A 122 4.52 -4.32 -15.12
CA GLY A 122 3.84 -5.42 -15.80
C GLY A 122 2.32 -5.52 -15.55
N LEU A 123 1.66 -4.45 -15.07
CA LEU A 123 0.20 -4.37 -15.12
C LEU A 123 -0.27 -4.47 -16.59
N GLY A 124 -1.24 -5.34 -16.84
CA GLY A 124 -1.78 -5.57 -18.19
C GLY A 124 -2.66 -4.44 -18.74
N ALA A 125 -3.12 -3.55 -17.87
CA ALA A 125 -3.95 -2.37 -18.17
C ALA A 125 -3.95 -1.40 -16.98
N SER A 126 -4.60 -0.24 -17.12
CA SER A 126 -4.76 0.72 -16.02
C SER A 126 -5.54 0.11 -14.86
N ALA A 127 -5.03 0.25 -13.65
CA ALA A 127 -5.73 -0.15 -12.44
C ALA A 127 -6.86 0.84 -12.11
N VAL A 128 -7.95 0.32 -11.55
CA VAL A 128 -9.09 1.09 -11.01
C VAL A 128 -9.26 0.89 -9.52
N HIS A 129 -8.60 -0.13 -8.95
CA HIS A 129 -8.59 -0.39 -7.51
C HIS A 129 -7.32 -1.16 -7.12
N VAL A 130 -6.80 -0.90 -5.91
CA VAL A 130 -5.70 -1.66 -5.29
C VAL A 130 -6.09 -2.10 -3.89
N SER A 131 -5.71 -3.32 -3.52
CA SER A 131 -5.90 -3.88 -2.18
C SER A 131 -4.65 -4.61 -1.73
N THR A 132 -4.18 -4.31 -0.53
CA THR A 132 -3.03 -4.94 0.10
C THR A 132 -3.48 -5.91 1.18
N GLY A 133 -2.95 -7.13 1.14
CA GLY A 133 -3.05 -8.11 2.22
C GLY A 133 -1.82 -8.08 3.13
N ASP A 134 -1.55 -9.20 3.81
CA ASP A 134 -0.41 -9.33 4.72
C ASP A 134 0.92 -9.18 3.96
N THR A 135 1.09 -10.00 2.93
CA THR A 135 2.35 -10.16 2.17
C THR A 135 2.12 -10.26 0.66
N PHE A 136 0.95 -9.87 0.19
CA PHE A 136 0.58 -9.85 -1.22
C PHE A 136 -0.30 -8.64 -1.52
N THR A 137 -0.41 -8.31 -2.79
CA THR A 137 -1.20 -7.17 -3.29
C THR A 137 -2.02 -7.63 -4.48
N CYS A 138 -3.23 -7.11 -4.62
CA CYS A 138 -4.08 -7.32 -5.79
C CYS A 138 -4.57 -5.98 -6.35
N ALA A 139 -4.79 -5.94 -7.66
CA ALA A 139 -5.40 -4.81 -8.35
C ALA A 139 -6.52 -5.28 -9.27
N THR A 140 -7.61 -4.50 -9.33
CA THR A 140 -8.62 -4.61 -10.36
C THR A 140 -8.26 -3.65 -11.49
N LEU A 141 -8.31 -4.14 -12.73
CA LEU A 141 -7.99 -3.35 -13.92
C LEU A 141 -9.27 -2.81 -14.57
N ASN A 142 -9.15 -1.77 -15.39
CA ASN A 142 -10.26 -1.18 -16.15
C ASN A 142 -10.90 -2.14 -17.16
N THR A 143 -10.23 -3.25 -17.48
CA THR A 143 -10.75 -4.36 -18.30
C THR A 143 -11.66 -5.30 -17.53
N GLY A 144 -11.75 -5.18 -16.19
CA GLY A 144 -12.41 -6.12 -15.29
C GLY A 144 -11.53 -7.31 -14.88
N ALA A 145 -10.28 -7.39 -15.35
CA ALA A 145 -9.35 -8.41 -14.89
C ALA A 145 -8.82 -8.06 -13.48
N ILE A 146 -8.48 -9.11 -12.71
CA ILE A 146 -7.76 -8.97 -11.44
C ILE A 146 -6.35 -9.50 -11.63
N GLN A 147 -5.38 -8.80 -11.09
CA GLN A 147 -3.99 -9.23 -11.01
C GLN A 147 -3.50 -9.17 -9.58
N CYS A 148 -2.75 -10.20 -9.14
CA CYS A 148 -2.18 -10.30 -7.79
C CYS A 148 -0.69 -10.62 -7.86
N TRP A 149 0.06 -10.19 -6.83
CA TRP A 149 1.52 -10.40 -6.72
C TRP A 149 1.96 -10.40 -5.26
N GLY A 150 3.18 -10.83 -4.99
CA GLY A 150 3.73 -11.04 -3.66
C GLY A 150 3.71 -12.51 -3.26
N TYR A 151 3.50 -12.81 -2.00
CA TYR A 151 3.49 -14.17 -1.46
C TYR A 151 2.25 -14.95 -1.90
N GLY A 152 2.48 -16.06 -2.64
CA GLY A 152 1.41 -16.83 -3.29
C GLY A 152 1.07 -18.16 -2.64
N ALA A 153 1.73 -18.57 -1.56
CA ALA A 153 1.43 -19.86 -0.93
C ALA A 153 -0.06 -19.97 -0.53
N ASN A 154 -0.61 -21.17 -0.63
CA ASN A 154 -2.03 -21.48 -0.48
C ASN A 154 -2.91 -20.78 -1.54
N ASP A 155 -2.40 -20.68 -2.76
CA ASP A 155 -3.12 -20.17 -3.95
C ASP A 155 -3.62 -18.71 -3.82
N LYS A 156 -2.99 -17.91 -2.96
CA LYS A 156 -3.41 -16.52 -2.70
C LYS A 156 -3.40 -15.62 -3.93
N LEU A 157 -2.57 -15.95 -4.94
CA LEU A 157 -2.47 -15.16 -6.17
C LEU A 157 -3.53 -15.55 -7.21
N GLY A 158 -4.22 -16.69 -7.04
CA GLY A 158 -5.32 -17.12 -7.91
C GLY A 158 -4.93 -17.38 -9.37
N ASP A 159 -3.65 -17.65 -9.65
CA ASP A 159 -3.08 -17.80 -10.99
C ASP A 159 -3.23 -19.23 -11.57
N ALA A 160 -3.89 -20.14 -10.84
CA ALA A 160 -4.04 -21.57 -11.12
C ALA A 160 -2.71 -22.36 -11.26
N ALA A 161 -1.57 -21.71 -11.16
CA ALA A 161 -0.24 -22.33 -11.21
C ALA A 161 0.33 -22.62 -9.82
N SER A 162 -0.39 -22.23 -8.75
CA SER A 162 0.04 -22.34 -7.36
C SER A 162 1.42 -21.71 -7.14
N THR A 163 1.66 -20.55 -7.76
CA THR A 163 2.93 -19.83 -7.69
C THR A 163 3.25 -19.45 -6.25
N ALA A 164 4.42 -19.86 -5.74
CA ALA A 164 4.80 -19.63 -4.34
C ALA A 164 5.01 -18.14 -4.02
N SER A 165 5.49 -17.34 -4.97
CA SER A 165 5.58 -15.88 -4.90
C SER A 165 5.80 -15.29 -6.29
N SER A 166 5.38 -14.04 -6.50
CA SER A 166 5.63 -13.31 -7.74
C SER A 166 6.06 -11.88 -7.45
N THR A 167 7.09 -11.43 -8.14
CA THR A 167 7.58 -10.05 -8.10
C THR A 167 6.84 -9.11 -9.06
N THR A 168 5.96 -9.67 -9.90
CA THR A 168 5.16 -8.93 -10.89
C THR A 168 3.71 -9.42 -10.86
N PRO A 169 2.74 -8.60 -11.30
CA PRO A 169 1.34 -8.96 -11.36
C PRO A 169 1.06 -10.22 -12.18
N LEU A 170 0.35 -11.20 -11.58
CA LEU A 170 -0.16 -12.40 -12.23
C LEU A 170 -1.68 -12.30 -12.37
N THR A 171 -2.23 -12.70 -13.50
CA THR A 171 -3.68 -12.64 -13.74
C THR A 171 -4.40 -13.76 -12.97
N VAL A 172 -5.43 -13.37 -12.22
CA VAL A 172 -6.36 -14.31 -11.57
C VAL A 172 -7.20 -14.97 -12.65
N THR A 173 -7.11 -16.31 -12.79
CA THR A 173 -7.63 -17.02 -13.98
C THR A 173 -9.11 -17.36 -13.90
N THR A 174 -9.69 -17.39 -12.70
CA THR A 174 -11.10 -17.81 -12.49
C THR A 174 -12.10 -16.66 -12.48
N ILE A 175 -11.64 -15.40 -12.49
CA ILE A 175 -12.49 -14.20 -12.48
C ILE A 175 -12.37 -13.51 -13.83
N THR A 176 -13.45 -13.53 -14.62
CA THR A 176 -13.49 -12.93 -15.96
C THR A 176 -13.95 -11.48 -16.00
N ALA A 177 -14.65 -11.01 -14.97
CA ALA A 177 -15.05 -9.61 -14.80
C ALA A 177 -15.31 -9.29 -13.33
N ALA A 178 -14.44 -8.48 -12.72
CA ALA A 178 -14.66 -7.94 -11.40
C ALA A 178 -15.31 -6.55 -11.49
N LYS A 179 -16.28 -6.30 -10.62
CA LYS A 179 -16.89 -4.96 -10.40
C LYS A 179 -16.68 -4.59 -8.95
N GLN A 180 -16.45 -3.33 -8.71
CA GLN A 180 -16.39 -2.74 -7.40
C GLN A 180 -17.64 -1.91 -7.14
#